data_a396d484ae67bc11fe990a920bb3116b
#
_entry.id   a396d484ae67bc11fe990a920bb3116b
#
_cell.length_a   1.000
_cell.length_b   1.000
_cell.length_c   1.000
_cell.angle_alpha   90.00
_cell.angle_beta   90.00
_cell.angle_gamma   90.00
#
_symmetry.space_group_name_H-M   'P 1'
#
loop_
_entity.id
_entity.type
_entity.pdbx_description
1 polymer ?
#
loop_
_entity_poly.entity_id
_entity_poly.type
_entity_poly.pdbx_seq_one_letter_code
_entity_poly.pdbx_strand_id
1 'polypeptide(L)'
;MSEIQNKINTLIENREKARMGGGQKRIDAQHGKGKYTARERIQMLLDEGSFEEFDMFVTHRCYDFGMDKSHTFGDGVVTGYGTIGGRLVYVFAQDFTVTAGSLSLSMSDKICKVMDMALRNGAPCIGINDSGGARIQEGVNALAGYANIFQRNVMSSGVIPQISAIFGPCAGGAVYSPALTDFIIMKKETSNMFLTGPKVVKTVTGEDVTQEQLGGATMHTTKSGVAQFAVDTEEEGIALIRKLISYMPQNNMEDAPLAVCTDKITRLEDSLNEIVPDSANKPYDMSEVIKAIVDNGEYLESAPGYAKNIITCFARFNGQSVGIVANQPKFMAGVLDINASRKAARFIRFCDAFNIPIVTLVDVPGFLPGTTQEYGGVITHGAKLLFAYCEATVPKITVTLRKAYGGAYIVMSSKHIRGDINYAWPTAEIAVMGASGAVGVLHAKEVAAIENPEERAKFVAEKEQEYNDKFSNPYNAARYGYIDDVIEPRNTRFRIIRALQALSTKRLQNPPKKHSNIPL
;
A
#
# COMPACT_ATOMS: atom_id res chain seq x y z
N MET A 1 21.42 -13.48 -52.59
CA MET A 1 20.20 -13.27 -51.73
C MET A 1 19.34 -12.23 -52.39
N SER A 2 18.01 -12.32 -52.26
CA SER A 2 17.12 -11.27 -52.78
C SER A 2 17.27 -9.96 -51.99
N GLU A 3 16.93 -8.83 -52.59
CA GLU A 3 16.98 -7.53 -51.89
C GLU A 3 16.11 -7.55 -50.63
N ILE A 4 14.96 -8.24 -50.66
CA ILE A 4 14.06 -8.43 -49.50
C ILE A 4 14.78 -9.21 -48.40
N GLN A 5 15.51 -10.29 -48.73
CA GLN A 5 16.26 -11.07 -47.75
C GLN A 5 17.35 -10.24 -47.08
N ASN A 6 18.03 -9.35 -47.78
CA ASN A 6 19.01 -8.44 -47.20
C ASN A 6 18.33 -7.46 -46.22
N LYS A 7 17.17 -6.92 -46.54
CA LYS A 7 16.40 -6.05 -45.62
C LYS A 7 15.95 -6.80 -44.38
N ILE A 8 15.50 -8.07 -44.49
CA ILE A 8 15.14 -8.92 -43.35
C ILE A 8 16.37 -9.17 -42.47
N ASN A 9 17.51 -9.51 -43.05
CA ASN A 9 18.74 -9.73 -42.29
C ASN A 9 19.16 -8.46 -41.53
N THR A 10 19.10 -7.27 -42.15
CA THR A 10 19.35 -6.00 -41.47
C THR A 10 18.39 -5.75 -40.30
N LEU A 11 17.12 -6.09 -40.44
CA LEU A 11 16.14 -6.02 -39.33
C LEU A 11 16.55 -6.93 -38.17
N ILE A 12 16.92 -8.19 -38.47
CA ILE A 12 17.35 -9.16 -37.45
C ILE A 12 18.58 -8.63 -36.72
N GLU A 13 19.60 -8.16 -37.45
CA GLU A 13 20.81 -7.58 -36.85
C GLU A 13 20.53 -6.37 -35.95
N ASN A 14 19.65 -5.46 -36.40
CA ASN A 14 19.27 -4.29 -35.61
C ASN A 14 18.49 -4.68 -34.35
N ARG A 15 17.61 -5.69 -34.43
CA ARG A 15 16.94 -6.23 -33.25
C ARG A 15 17.90 -6.83 -32.23
N GLU A 16 18.89 -7.60 -32.70
CA GLU A 16 19.92 -8.14 -31.81
C GLU A 16 20.76 -7.03 -31.15
N LYS A 17 21.16 -6.00 -31.92
CA LYS A 17 21.83 -4.82 -31.35
C LYS A 17 20.96 -4.12 -30.28
N ALA A 18 19.66 -3.95 -30.52
CA ALA A 18 18.74 -3.35 -29.56
C ALA A 18 18.60 -4.20 -28.28
N ARG A 19 18.57 -5.54 -28.41
CA ARG A 19 18.50 -6.47 -27.28
C ARG A 19 19.75 -6.44 -26.41
N MET A 20 20.89 -6.17 -26.99
CA MET A 20 22.17 -6.07 -26.27
C MET A 20 22.31 -4.80 -25.42
N GLY A 21 21.43 -3.81 -25.57
CA GLY A 21 21.45 -2.58 -24.78
C GLY A 21 22.83 -1.92 -24.76
N GLY A 22 23.45 -1.82 -23.58
CA GLY A 22 24.81 -1.27 -23.41
C GLY A 22 25.95 -2.20 -23.79
N GLY A 23 25.65 -3.41 -24.32
CA GLY A 23 26.60 -4.43 -24.74
C GLY A 23 27.01 -5.43 -23.65
N GLN A 24 27.57 -6.58 -24.08
CA GLN A 24 27.86 -7.73 -23.23
C GLN A 24 28.61 -7.36 -21.94
N LYS A 25 29.68 -6.57 -22.07
CA LYS A 25 30.52 -6.18 -20.91
C LYS A 25 29.69 -5.48 -19.80
N ARG A 26 28.68 -4.67 -20.17
CA ARG A 26 27.83 -3.98 -19.20
C ARG A 26 26.75 -4.89 -18.65
N ILE A 27 26.27 -5.85 -19.46
CA ILE A 27 25.37 -6.92 -19.01
C ILE A 27 26.08 -7.78 -17.96
N ASP A 28 27.31 -8.23 -18.23
CA ASP A 28 28.10 -9.02 -17.29
C ASP A 28 28.36 -8.26 -15.97
N ALA A 29 28.61 -6.95 -16.07
CA ALA A 29 28.79 -6.10 -14.89
C ALA A 29 27.48 -5.90 -14.10
N GLN A 30 26.32 -5.95 -14.74
CA GLN A 30 25.00 -5.94 -14.09
C GLN A 30 24.75 -7.25 -13.35
N HIS A 31 24.97 -8.38 -14.02
CA HIS A 31 24.88 -9.73 -13.43
C HIS A 31 25.87 -9.93 -12.28
N GLY A 32 27.09 -9.43 -12.42
CA GLY A 32 28.10 -9.48 -11.36
C GLY A 32 27.72 -8.74 -10.07
N LYS A 33 26.71 -7.88 -10.12
CA LYS A 33 26.12 -7.21 -8.95
C LYS A 33 24.85 -7.92 -8.44
N GLY A 34 24.53 -9.12 -8.96
CA GLY A 34 23.30 -9.85 -8.63
C GLY A 34 22.02 -9.16 -9.13
N LYS A 35 22.10 -8.45 -10.27
CA LYS A 35 20.96 -7.72 -10.86
C LYS A 35 20.69 -8.25 -12.26
N TYR A 36 19.41 -8.34 -12.61
CA TYR A 36 18.95 -8.67 -13.95
C TYR A 36 18.95 -7.45 -14.87
N THR A 37 18.99 -7.69 -16.18
CA THR A 37 18.75 -6.66 -17.21
C THR A 37 17.26 -6.27 -17.25
N ALA A 38 16.95 -5.13 -17.88
CA ALA A 38 15.56 -4.70 -18.07
C ALA A 38 14.72 -5.75 -18.82
N ARG A 39 15.30 -6.42 -19.82
CA ARG A 39 14.60 -7.45 -20.60
C ARG A 39 14.31 -8.71 -19.79
N GLU A 40 15.28 -9.20 -19.05
CA GLU A 40 15.12 -10.36 -18.16
C GLU A 40 14.02 -10.10 -17.12
N ARG A 41 13.98 -8.90 -16.52
CA ARG A 41 12.93 -8.48 -15.59
C ARG A 41 11.55 -8.51 -16.22
N ILE A 42 11.40 -8.02 -17.46
CA ILE A 42 10.12 -8.06 -18.19
C ILE A 42 9.72 -9.50 -18.52
N GLN A 43 10.67 -10.34 -18.96
CA GLN A 43 10.42 -11.75 -19.26
C GLN A 43 9.95 -12.54 -18.04
N MET A 44 10.53 -12.28 -16.87
CA MET A 44 10.08 -12.90 -15.61
C MET A 44 8.72 -12.37 -15.14
N LEU A 45 8.40 -11.11 -15.43
CA LEU A 45 7.17 -10.47 -14.97
C LEU A 45 5.95 -10.92 -15.77
N LEU A 46 6.06 -10.99 -17.09
CA LEU A 46 4.95 -11.24 -18.00
C LEU A 46 4.76 -12.74 -18.26
N ASP A 47 3.57 -13.11 -18.70
CA ASP A 47 3.29 -14.46 -19.15
C ASP A 47 4.13 -14.79 -20.39
N GLU A 48 4.60 -16.02 -20.51
CA GLU A 48 5.47 -16.46 -21.59
C GLU A 48 4.89 -16.14 -22.98
N GLY A 49 5.70 -15.53 -23.85
CA GLY A 49 5.32 -15.17 -25.20
C GLY A 49 4.33 -14.01 -25.34
N SER A 50 3.91 -13.36 -24.24
CA SER A 50 2.93 -12.28 -24.30
C SER A 50 3.52 -10.89 -24.53
N PHE A 51 4.84 -10.72 -24.44
CA PHE A 51 5.47 -9.40 -24.52
C PHE A 51 5.56 -8.85 -25.92
N GLU A 52 4.96 -7.69 -26.14
CA GLU A 52 5.10 -6.88 -27.35
C GLU A 52 5.83 -5.57 -27.04
N GLU A 53 7.01 -5.42 -27.61
CA GLU A 53 7.88 -4.25 -27.37
C GLU A 53 7.54 -3.08 -28.28
N PHE A 54 7.48 -1.89 -27.70
CA PHE A 54 7.35 -0.62 -28.42
C PHE A 54 8.67 0.13 -28.50
N ASP A 55 8.87 0.85 -29.62
CA ASP A 55 9.93 1.84 -29.78
C ASP A 55 11.36 1.26 -29.56
N MET A 56 11.58 -0.02 -29.93
CA MET A 56 12.85 -0.71 -29.79
C MET A 56 14.01 0.05 -30.48
N PHE A 57 13.75 0.76 -31.58
CA PHE A 57 14.77 1.45 -32.40
C PHE A 57 14.91 2.94 -32.09
N VAL A 58 14.18 3.47 -31.10
CA VAL A 58 14.33 4.87 -30.67
C VAL A 58 15.72 5.07 -30.07
N THR A 59 16.35 6.21 -30.41
CA THR A 59 17.61 6.66 -29.82
C THR A 59 17.45 8.05 -29.22
N HIS A 60 18.39 8.50 -28.39
CA HIS A 60 18.39 9.87 -27.89
C HIS A 60 18.62 10.88 -29.03
N ARG A 61 18.29 12.15 -28.74
CA ARG A 61 18.41 13.29 -29.67
C ARG A 61 19.44 14.32 -29.19
N CYS A 62 20.33 13.92 -28.28
CA CYS A 62 21.38 14.77 -27.76
C CYS A 62 22.64 14.65 -28.62
N TYR A 63 23.22 15.78 -28.99
CA TYR A 63 24.46 15.85 -29.78
C TYR A 63 25.61 16.49 -29.01
N ASP A 64 25.35 17.05 -27.82
CA ASP A 64 26.34 17.68 -26.97
C ASP A 64 27.15 16.68 -26.13
N PHE A 65 28.29 17.13 -25.63
CA PHE A 65 29.17 16.34 -24.73
C PHE A 65 29.54 14.95 -25.25
N GLY A 66 29.67 14.80 -26.59
CA GLY A 66 30.08 13.55 -27.24
C GLY A 66 28.98 12.49 -27.35
N MET A 67 27.72 12.86 -27.06
CA MET A 67 26.58 11.96 -27.22
C MET A 67 26.30 11.60 -28.68
N ASP A 68 26.69 12.46 -29.62
CA ASP A 68 26.63 12.23 -31.07
C ASP A 68 27.36 10.95 -31.52
N LYS A 69 28.28 10.45 -30.72
CA LYS A 69 29.09 9.25 -31.02
C LYS A 69 28.49 7.94 -30.52
N SER A 70 27.35 8.00 -29.79
CA SER A 70 26.78 6.82 -29.14
C SER A 70 25.25 6.82 -29.20
N HIS A 71 24.71 6.27 -30.27
CA HIS A 71 23.26 6.09 -30.44
C HIS A 71 22.86 4.64 -30.16
N THR A 72 22.55 4.34 -28.88
CA THR A 72 22.07 3.01 -28.48
C THR A 72 20.57 2.91 -28.73
N PHE A 73 20.13 1.86 -29.43
CA PHE A 73 18.71 1.55 -29.60
C PHE A 73 18.02 1.33 -28.26
N GLY A 74 16.77 1.78 -28.17
CA GLY A 74 15.97 1.72 -26.96
C GLY A 74 16.22 2.83 -25.95
N ASP A 75 17.32 3.56 -26.06
CA ASP A 75 17.73 4.71 -25.24
C ASP A 75 17.57 4.51 -23.71
N GLY A 76 17.93 3.33 -23.21
CA GLY A 76 17.95 3.06 -21.78
C GLY A 76 16.62 2.70 -21.14
N VAL A 77 15.60 2.38 -21.93
CA VAL A 77 14.34 1.82 -21.43
C VAL A 77 13.71 0.84 -22.41
N VAL A 78 13.24 -0.29 -21.89
CA VAL A 78 12.42 -1.26 -22.60
C VAL A 78 10.96 -0.98 -22.24
N THR A 79 10.10 -0.80 -23.26
CA THR A 79 8.70 -0.40 -23.09
C THR A 79 7.79 -1.29 -23.92
N GLY A 80 6.59 -1.59 -23.44
CA GLY A 80 5.63 -2.40 -24.16
C GLY A 80 4.44 -2.83 -23.32
N TYR A 81 3.79 -3.90 -23.74
CA TYR A 81 2.70 -4.53 -23.02
C TYR A 81 2.80 -6.06 -23.08
N GLY A 82 2.07 -6.72 -22.23
CA GLY A 82 1.91 -8.15 -22.18
C GLY A 82 0.81 -8.54 -21.21
N THR A 83 0.83 -9.78 -20.72
CA THR A 83 -0.17 -10.24 -19.76
C THR A 83 0.45 -10.74 -18.47
N ILE A 84 -0.33 -10.66 -17.38
CA ILE A 84 -0.07 -11.30 -16.11
C ILE A 84 -1.31 -12.12 -15.74
N GLY A 85 -1.18 -13.45 -15.73
CA GLY A 85 -2.32 -14.34 -15.55
C GLY A 85 -3.42 -14.11 -16.60
N GLY A 86 -3.05 -13.90 -17.86
CA GLY A 86 -3.93 -13.60 -18.97
C GLY A 86 -4.50 -12.18 -19.02
N ARG A 87 -4.21 -11.31 -18.05
CA ARG A 87 -4.71 -9.94 -17.98
C ARG A 87 -3.70 -8.95 -18.53
N LEU A 88 -4.18 -8.03 -19.39
CA LEU A 88 -3.35 -6.99 -20.01
C LEU A 88 -2.69 -6.08 -18.97
N VAL A 89 -1.39 -5.85 -19.12
CA VAL A 89 -0.62 -4.86 -18.37
C VAL A 89 0.33 -4.11 -19.30
N TYR A 90 0.61 -2.87 -18.99
CA TYR A 90 1.64 -2.07 -19.65
C TYR A 90 2.87 -1.98 -18.76
N VAL A 91 4.06 -2.04 -19.35
CA VAL A 91 5.32 -2.10 -18.61
C VAL A 91 6.38 -1.22 -19.23
N PHE A 92 7.16 -0.58 -18.39
CA PHE A 92 8.46 -0.01 -18.77
C PHE A 92 9.52 -0.47 -17.76
N ALA A 93 10.72 -0.78 -18.26
CA ALA A 93 11.86 -1.17 -17.43
C ALA A 93 13.10 -0.38 -17.84
N GLN A 94 13.68 0.35 -16.91
CA GLN A 94 14.90 1.13 -17.15
C GLN A 94 16.10 0.19 -17.27
N ASP A 95 16.91 0.41 -18.30
CA ASP A 95 18.10 -0.37 -18.58
C ASP A 95 19.35 0.36 -18.09
N PHE A 96 19.85 -0.05 -16.94
CA PHE A 96 21.04 0.53 -16.34
C PHE A 96 22.31 0.32 -17.18
N THR A 97 22.31 -0.64 -18.10
CA THR A 97 23.45 -0.89 -19.00
C THR A 97 23.65 0.24 -20.02
N VAL A 98 22.59 1.02 -20.30
CA VAL A 98 22.63 2.15 -21.24
C VAL A 98 22.64 3.46 -20.45
N THR A 99 23.76 4.16 -20.45
CA THR A 99 23.96 5.46 -19.78
C THR A 99 23.43 5.48 -18.32
N ALA A 100 23.69 4.36 -17.59
CA ALA A 100 23.20 4.14 -16.22
C ALA A 100 21.68 4.33 -16.04
N GLY A 101 20.88 4.03 -17.06
CA GLY A 101 19.43 4.21 -17.02
C GLY A 101 18.98 5.66 -16.85
N SER A 102 19.84 6.65 -17.10
CA SER A 102 19.53 8.06 -16.91
C SER A 102 18.48 8.55 -17.90
N LEU A 103 17.50 9.34 -17.40
CA LEU A 103 16.37 9.79 -18.19
C LEU A 103 16.77 10.85 -19.22
N SER A 104 16.57 10.55 -20.49
CA SER A 104 16.56 11.47 -21.63
C SER A 104 15.13 11.90 -21.96
N LEU A 105 14.97 12.91 -22.82
CA LEU A 105 13.67 13.26 -23.36
C LEU A 105 13.08 12.11 -24.20
N SER A 106 13.89 11.44 -25.04
CA SER A 106 13.44 10.29 -25.85
C SER A 106 12.99 9.10 -25.00
N MET A 107 13.72 8.81 -23.92
CA MET A 107 13.33 7.80 -22.93
C MET A 107 11.99 8.15 -22.28
N SER A 108 11.81 9.42 -21.89
CA SER A 108 10.55 9.92 -21.35
C SER A 108 9.40 9.76 -22.34
N ASP A 109 9.60 10.12 -23.62
CA ASP A 109 8.57 9.97 -24.66
C ASP A 109 8.08 8.52 -24.76
N LYS A 110 8.98 7.55 -24.70
CA LYS A 110 8.64 6.10 -24.68
C LYS A 110 7.81 5.71 -23.46
N ILE A 111 8.24 6.12 -22.25
CA ILE A 111 7.53 5.86 -21.00
C ILE A 111 6.14 6.51 -21.05
N CYS A 112 6.05 7.78 -21.46
CA CYS A 112 4.79 8.50 -21.58
C CYS A 112 3.82 7.81 -22.55
N LYS A 113 4.30 7.33 -23.69
CA LYS A 113 3.49 6.58 -24.65
C LYS A 113 2.86 5.33 -24.03
N VAL A 114 3.65 4.56 -23.28
CA VAL A 114 3.15 3.36 -22.57
C VAL A 114 2.12 3.74 -21.51
N MET A 115 2.38 4.77 -20.72
CA MET A 115 1.43 5.26 -19.70
C MET A 115 0.13 5.77 -20.32
N ASP A 116 0.21 6.52 -21.43
CA ASP A 116 -0.97 7.00 -22.16
C ASP A 116 -1.79 5.84 -22.73
N MET A 117 -1.13 4.78 -23.23
CA MET A 117 -1.82 3.57 -23.70
C MET A 117 -2.45 2.79 -22.55
N ALA A 118 -1.76 2.65 -21.42
CA ALA A 118 -2.30 2.02 -20.22
C ALA A 118 -3.58 2.72 -19.76
N LEU A 119 -3.55 4.06 -19.68
CA LEU A 119 -4.69 4.86 -19.27
C LEU A 119 -5.87 4.74 -20.26
N ARG A 120 -5.62 4.81 -21.57
CA ARG A 120 -6.65 4.71 -22.62
C ARG A 120 -7.30 3.33 -22.68
N ASN A 121 -6.56 2.27 -22.40
CA ASN A 121 -7.04 0.90 -22.42
C ASN A 121 -7.54 0.42 -21.03
N GLY A 122 -7.44 1.28 -20.00
CA GLY A 122 -7.87 0.91 -18.66
C GLY A 122 -7.12 -0.30 -18.11
N ALA A 123 -5.79 -0.33 -18.23
CA ALA A 123 -4.97 -1.46 -17.81
C ALA A 123 -3.85 -1.00 -16.83
N PRO A 124 -3.44 -1.85 -15.88
CA PRO A 124 -2.36 -1.52 -14.96
C PRO A 124 -1.07 -1.12 -15.66
N CYS A 125 -0.34 -0.17 -15.06
CA CYS A 125 0.98 0.26 -15.51
C CYS A 125 2.04 -0.10 -14.47
N ILE A 126 3.08 -0.82 -14.90
CA ILE A 126 4.16 -1.30 -14.03
C ILE A 126 5.48 -0.68 -14.48
N GLY A 127 6.12 0.05 -13.57
CA GLY A 127 7.46 0.63 -13.78
C GLY A 127 8.53 -0.15 -13.03
N ILE A 128 9.56 -0.62 -13.73
CA ILE A 128 10.75 -1.21 -13.11
C ILE A 128 11.89 -0.20 -13.21
N ASN A 129 12.29 0.33 -12.06
CA ASN A 129 13.17 1.48 -11.95
C ASN A 129 14.60 1.04 -11.59
N ASP A 130 15.56 1.52 -12.37
CA ASP A 130 16.99 1.30 -12.18
C ASP A 130 17.73 2.45 -12.91
N SER A 131 17.88 3.61 -12.25
CA SER A 131 18.29 4.85 -12.90
C SER A 131 19.20 5.72 -12.05
N GLY A 132 20.23 6.26 -12.67
CA GLY A 132 21.07 7.30 -12.08
C GLY A 132 20.44 8.70 -12.01
N GLY A 133 19.18 8.87 -12.43
CA GLY A 133 18.49 10.16 -12.41
C GLY A 133 18.41 10.82 -13.78
N ALA A 134 18.41 12.16 -13.83
CA ALA A 134 18.35 12.92 -15.07
C ALA A 134 19.65 12.79 -15.90
N ARG A 135 19.53 12.66 -17.22
CA ARG A 135 20.67 12.69 -18.14
C ARG A 135 21.22 14.11 -18.22
N ILE A 136 22.35 14.36 -17.55
CA ILE A 136 22.91 15.71 -17.37
C ILE A 136 23.23 16.37 -18.72
N GLN A 137 23.64 15.58 -19.72
CA GLN A 137 23.98 16.05 -21.05
C GLN A 137 22.79 16.68 -21.80
N GLU A 138 21.56 16.36 -21.41
CA GLU A 138 20.35 16.91 -22.02
C GLU A 138 19.78 18.13 -21.26
N GLY A 139 20.40 18.50 -20.16
CA GLY A 139 20.02 19.69 -19.40
C GLY A 139 18.53 19.72 -19.02
N VAL A 140 17.85 20.82 -19.29
CA VAL A 140 16.44 21.02 -18.96
C VAL A 140 15.48 20.05 -19.66
N ASN A 141 15.87 19.46 -20.80
CA ASN A 141 15.05 18.49 -21.51
C ASN A 141 14.83 17.21 -20.68
N ALA A 142 15.84 16.77 -19.92
CA ALA A 142 15.68 15.65 -19.00
C ALA A 142 14.70 15.97 -17.86
N LEU A 143 14.68 17.22 -17.37
CA LEU A 143 13.70 17.67 -16.36
C LEU A 143 12.28 17.74 -16.92
N ALA A 144 12.14 18.26 -18.15
CA ALA A 144 10.85 18.25 -18.87
C ALA A 144 10.33 16.81 -19.05
N GLY A 145 11.23 15.87 -19.36
CA GLY A 145 10.91 14.44 -19.44
C GLY A 145 10.33 13.89 -18.13
N TYR A 146 10.93 14.20 -16.99
CA TYR A 146 10.37 13.81 -15.69
C TYR A 146 9.00 14.44 -15.44
N ALA A 147 8.84 15.73 -15.71
CA ALA A 147 7.56 16.41 -15.53
C ALA A 147 6.43 15.78 -16.35
N ASN A 148 6.73 15.35 -17.59
CA ASN A 148 5.78 14.65 -18.45
C ASN A 148 5.34 13.30 -17.86
N ILE A 149 6.25 12.56 -17.22
CA ILE A 149 5.93 11.30 -16.53
C ILE A 149 5.08 11.58 -15.28
N PHE A 150 5.46 12.56 -14.45
CA PHE A 150 4.73 12.90 -13.22
C PHE A 150 3.29 13.28 -13.49
N GLN A 151 3.07 14.11 -14.51
CA GLN A 151 1.73 14.52 -14.92
C GLN A 151 0.86 13.31 -15.28
N ARG A 152 1.43 12.29 -15.94
CA ARG A 152 0.72 11.05 -16.28
C ARG A 152 0.47 10.15 -15.06
N ASN A 153 1.40 10.07 -14.12
CA ASN A 153 1.15 9.37 -12.85
C ASN A 153 -0.07 9.98 -12.14
N VAL A 154 -0.15 11.32 -12.08
CA VAL A 154 -1.28 12.01 -11.43
C VAL A 154 -2.59 11.76 -12.16
N MET A 155 -2.61 11.85 -13.50
CA MET A 155 -3.83 11.60 -14.29
C MET A 155 -4.30 10.14 -14.22
N SER A 156 -3.39 9.20 -14.04
CA SER A 156 -3.69 7.77 -13.91
C SER A 156 -4.11 7.36 -12.48
N SER A 157 -3.83 8.21 -11.48
CA SER A 157 -4.11 7.93 -10.07
C SER A 157 -5.60 7.71 -9.82
N GLY A 158 -5.95 6.57 -9.25
CA GLY A 158 -7.33 6.16 -9.02
C GLY A 158 -8.12 5.78 -10.28
N VAL A 159 -7.47 5.72 -11.45
CA VAL A 159 -8.08 5.26 -12.71
C VAL A 159 -7.56 3.88 -13.09
N ILE A 160 -6.26 3.68 -13.08
CA ILE A 160 -5.60 2.40 -13.30
C ILE A 160 -4.60 2.12 -12.18
N PRO A 161 -4.41 0.86 -11.75
CA PRO A 161 -3.37 0.50 -10.79
C PRO A 161 -1.97 0.83 -11.33
N GLN A 162 -1.14 1.46 -10.50
CA GLN A 162 0.23 1.82 -10.81
C GLN A 162 1.18 1.18 -9.79
N ILE A 163 2.14 0.37 -10.25
CA ILE A 163 3.11 -0.32 -9.38
C ILE A 163 4.52 0.04 -9.81
N SER A 164 5.36 0.40 -8.85
CA SER A 164 6.78 0.67 -9.06
C SER A 164 7.65 -0.36 -8.33
N ALA A 165 8.54 -1.02 -9.07
CA ALA A 165 9.60 -1.85 -8.51
C ALA A 165 10.94 -1.10 -8.64
N ILE A 166 11.68 -1.00 -7.54
CA ILE A 166 12.98 -0.34 -7.48
C ILE A 166 14.03 -1.42 -7.28
N PHE A 167 14.73 -1.78 -8.35
CA PHE A 167 15.72 -2.85 -8.35
C PHE A 167 17.17 -2.33 -8.49
N GLY A 168 17.33 -1.02 -8.49
CA GLY A 168 18.60 -0.35 -8.50
C GLY A 168 18.52 1.06 -7.94
N PRO A 169 19.49 1.92 -8.22
CA PRO A 169 19.43 3.33 -7.85
C PRO A 169 18.18 4.02 -8.41
N CYS A 170 17.59 4.90 -7.59
CA CYS A 170 16.51 5.79 -7.99
C CYS A 170 16.75 7.13 -7.27
N ALA A 171 17.45 8.06 -7.92
CA ALA A 171 17.95 9.27 -7.27
C ALA A 171 17.45 10.56 -7.91
N GLY A 172 17.36 11.61 -7.14
CA GLY A 172 16.92 12.94 -7.61
C GLY A 172 15.48 12.94 -8.10
N GLY A 173 15.23 13.50 -9.28
CA GLY A 173 13.88 13.53 -9.87
C GLY A 173 13.25 12.16 -10.10
N ALA A 174 14.04 11.11 -10.22
CA ALA A 174 13.55 9.74 -10.44
C ALA A 174 12.64 9.22 -9.31
N VAL A 175 12.78 9.72 -8.09
CA VAL A 175 12.02 9.21 -6.92
C VAL A 175 10.55 9.64 -6.92
N TYR A 176 10.20 10.74 -7.61
CA TYR A 176 8.85 11.27 -7.54
C TYR A 176 7.84 10.42 -8.33
N SER A 177 8.21 9.89 -9.49
CA SER A 177 7.31 9.00 -10.23
C SER A 177 6.88 7.80 -9.40
N PRO A 178 7.80 6.99 -8.80
CA PRO A 178 7.39 5.93 -7.86
C PRO A 178 6.54 6.43 -6.69
N ALA A 179 6.88 7.57 -6.09
CA ALA A 179 6.14 8.12 -4.95
C ALA A 179 4.68 8.50 -5.30
N LEU A 180 4.39 8.74 -6.58
CA LEU A 180 3.05 9.02 -7.10
C LEU A 180 2.26 7.74 -7.44
N THR A 181 2.90 6.57 -7.47
CA THR A 181 2.24 5.29 -7.75
C THR A 181 1.58 4.70 -6.51
N ASP A 182 0.79 3.65 -6.69
CA ASP A 182 0.01 3.04 -5.60
C ASP A 182 0.87 2.20 -4.66
N PHE A 183 1.80 1.40 -5.22
CA PHE A 183 2.69 0.53 -4.45
C PHE A 183 4.13 0.61 -4.94
N ILE A 184 5.04 0.64 -3.97
CA ILE A 184 6.49 0.63 -4.20
C ILE A 184 7.08 -0.62 -3.56
N ILE A 185 7.81 -1.39 -4.37
CA ILE A 185 8.56 -2.59 -3.98
C ILE A 185 10.05 -2.27 -4.13
N MET A 186 10.84 -2.47 -3.10
CA MET A 186 12.29 -2.22 -3.12
C MET A 186 13.08 -3.50 -2.86
N LYS A 187 14.10 -3.75 -3.68
CA LYS A 187 15.05 -4.83 -3.43
C LYS A 187 16.13 -4.36 -2.45
N LYS A 188 16.32 -5.08 -1.35
CA LYS A 188 17.36 -4.76 -0.36
C LYS A 188 18.76 -4.73 -0.98
N GLU A 189 19.66 -3.98 -0.38
CA GLU A 189 21.08 -3.85 -0.74
C GLU A 189 21.40 -3.20 -2.10
N THR A 190 20.59 -3.42 -3.14
CA THR A 190 20.85 -2.88 -4.48
C THR A 190 20.00 -1.67 -4.84
N SER A 191 18.87 -1.49 -4.18
CA SER A 191 17.99 -0.35 -4.44
C SER A 191 18.12 0.74 -3.39
N ASN A 192 18.02 1.98 -3.84
CA ASN A 192 17.91 3.13 -2.96
C ASN A 192 17.09 4.23 -3.61
N MET A 193 16.38 4.99 -2.79
CA MET A 193 15.60 6.17 -3.17
C MET A 193 15.99 7.34 -2.29
N PHE A 194 16.46 8.44 -2.87
CA PHE A 194 16.73 9.69 -2.14
C PHE A 194 16.73 10.88 -3.10
N LEU A 195 16.36 12.05 -2.61
CA LEU A 195 16.40 13.29 -3.40
C LEU A 195 17.82 13.70 -3.70
N THR A 196 18.68 13.66 -2.68
CA THR A 196 20.11 14.00 -2.78
C THR A 196 20.92 12.89 -2.12
N GLY A 197 22.02 12.50 -2.79
CA GLY A 197 22.87 11.42 -2.31
C GLY A 197 23.72 11.79 -1.09
N PRO A 198 24.36 10.80 -0.43
CA PRO A 198 25.12 10.98 0.80
C PRO A 198 26.21 12.06 0.72
N LYS A 199 26.86 12.24 -0.43
CA LYS A 199 27.89 13.28 -0.61
C LYS A 199 27.32 14.70 -0.43
N VAL A 200 26.13 14.95 -1.00
CA VAL A 200 25.47 16.26 -0.88
C VAL A 200 24.97 16.46 0.54
N VAL A 201 24.37 15.43 1.16
CA VAL A 201 23.96 15.48 2.58
C VAL A 201 25.14 15.85 3.46
N LYS A 202 26.29 15.18 3.33
CA LYS A 202 27.50 15.48 4.09
C LYS A 202 27.98 16.92 3.89
N THR A 203 27.92 17.43 2.66
CA THR A 203 28.36 18.80 2.35
C THR A 203 27.43 19.86 2.95
N VAL A 204 26.11 19.61 2.95
CA VAL A 204 25.10 20.61 3.35
C VAL A 204 24.77 20.54 4.84
N THR A 205 24.62 19.34 5.40
CA THR A 205 24.16 19.13 6.79
C THR A 205 25.28 18.65 7.72
N GLY A 206 26.41 18.21 7.18
CA GLY A 206 27.52 17.62 7.95
C GLY A 206 27.28 16.15 8.35
N GLU A 207 26.11 15.56 8.01
CA GLU A 207 25.77 14.18 8.35
C GLU A 207 26.57 13.19 7.48
N ASP A 208 27.18 12.19 8.11
CA ASP A 208 27.88 11.09 7.42
C ASP A 208 26.98 9.85 7.41
N VAL A 209 26.39 9.56 6.27
CA VAL A 209 25.42 8.47 6.08
C VAL A 209 25.75 7.64 4.85
N THR A 210 25.45 6.35 4.90
CA THR A 210 25.54 5.47 3.73
C THR A 210 24.28 5.60 2.85
N GLN A 211 24.36 5.12 1.60
CA GLN A 211 23.18 5.07 0.72
C GLN A 211 22.04 4.24 1.33
N GLU A 212 22.36 3.11 1.94
CA GLU A 212 21.37 2.23 2.60
C GLU A 212 20.73 2.91 3.81
N GLN A 213 21.49 3.62 4.63
CA GLN A 213 20.96 4.36 5.77
C GLN A 213 20.09 5.55 5.36
N LEU A 214 20.44 6.22 4.25
CA LEU A 214 19.72 7.41 3.78
C LEU A 214 18.42 7.03 3.04
N GLY A 215 18.45 6.01 2.19
CA GLY A 215 17.35 5.70 1.31
C GLY A 215 17.25 4.24 0.86
N GLY A 216 17.78 3.30 1.64
CA GLY A 216 17.65 1.88 1.35
C GLY A 216 16.26 1.33 1.61
N ALA A 217 16.01 0.11 1.13
CA ALA A 217 14.71 -0.56 1.24
C ALA A 217 14.22 -0.66 2.68
N THR A 218 15.08 -1.03 3.62
CA THR A 218 14.74 -1.16 5.04
C THR A 218 14.32 0.19 5.63
N MET A 219 15.02 1.27 5.31
CA MET A 219 14.68 2.61 5.80
C MET A 219 13.30 3.04 5.30
N HIS A 220 13.01 2.86 4.01
CA HIS A 220 11.74 3.27 3.43
C HIS A 220 10.55 2.41 3.85
N THR A 221 10.76 1.14 4.16
CA THR A 221 9.69 0.23 4.62
C THR A 221 9.46 0.23 6.13
N THR A 222 10.35 0.86 6.93
CA THR A 222 10.21 0.86 8.41
C THR A 222 10.09 2.24 9.03
N LYS A 223 10.75 3.26 8.46
CA LYS A 223 10.80 4.61 9.03
C LYS A 223 9.96 5.62 8.25
N SER A 224 10.17 5.75 6.95
CA SER A 224 9.49 6.78 6.15
C SER A 224 8.11 6.34 5.67
N GLY A 225 7.88 5.04 5.49
CA GLY A 225 6.64 4.50 4.93
C GLY A 225 6.45 4.81 3.44
N VAL A 226 7.49 5.23 2.73
CA VAL A 226 7.46 5.52 1.29
C VAL A 226 7.25 4.24 0.49
N ALA A 227 8.00 3.17 0.82
CA ALA A 227 7.83 1.87 0.19
C ALA A 227 6.99 0.94 1.07
N GLN A 228 6.14 0.15 0.43
CA GLN A 228 5.29 -0.82 1.11
C GLN A 228 6.00 -2.16 1.30
N PHE A 229 6.92 -2.52 0.40
CA PHE A 229 7.53 -3.84 0.41
C PHE A 229 9.06 -3.77 0.22
N ALA A 230 9.77 -4.55 1.03
CA ALA A 230 11.19 -4.85 0.85
C ALA A 230 11.35 -6.34 0.56
N VAL A 231 12.09 -6.68 -0.48
CA VAL A 231 12.34 -8.06 -0.92
C VAL A 231 13.83 -8.36 -0.95
N ASP A 232 14.19 -9.62 -0.78
CA ASP A 232 15.60 -10.03 -0.77
C ASP A 232 16.13 -10.28 -2.18
N THR A 233 15.26 -10.67 -3.12
CA THR A 233 15.62 -10.92 -4.52
C THR A 233 14.71 -10.19 -5.50
N GLU A 234 15.16 -10.01 -6.76
CA GLU A 234 14.32 -9.41 -7.80
C GLU A 234 13.16 -10.35 -8.19
N GLU A 235 13.36 -11.66 -8.14
CA GLU A 235 12.33 -12.68 -8.40
C GLU A 235 11.19 -12.61 -7.38
N GLU A 236 11.51 -12.45 -6.09
CA GLU A 236 10.50 -12.22 -5.05
C GLU A 236 9.71 -10.94 -5.34
N GLY A 237 10.38 -9.87 -5.76
CA GLY A 237 9.74 -8.61 -6.14
C GLY A 237 8.79 -8.77 -7.32
N ILE A 238 9.21 -9.52 -8.33
CA ILE A 238 8.40 -9.82 -9.51
C ILE A 238 7.20 -10.71 -9.16
N ALA A 239 7.41 -11.76 -8.36
CA ALA A 239 6.32 -12.60 -7.86
C ALA A 239 5.30 -11.79 -7.04
N LEU A 240 5.79 -10.83 -6.24
CA LEU A 240 4.95 -9.93 -5.47
C LEU A 240 4.10 -9.00 -6.34
N ILE A 241 4.66 -8.46 -7.44
CA ILE A 241 3.88 -7.67 -8.41
C ILE A 241 2.74 -8.53 -8.99
N ARG A 242 3.04 -9.75 -9.43
CA ARG A 242 2.03 -10.69 -9.95
C ARG A 242 0.95 -10.99 -8.90
N LYS A 243 1.34 -11.18 -7.64
CA LYS A 243 0.42 -11.39 -6.53
C LYS A 243 -0.45 -10.16 -6.25
N LEU A 244 0.11 -8.95 -6.24
CA LEU A 244 -0.64 -7.70 -6.09
C LEU A 244 -1.70 -7.54 -7.19
N ILE A 245 -1.31 -7.71 -8.45
CA ILE A 245 -2.23 -7.65 -9.61
C ILE A 245 -3.40 -8.64 -9.46
N SER A 246 -3.19 -9.80 -8.85
CA SER A 246 -4.27 -10.79 -8.65
C SER A 246 -5.36 -10.33 -7.69
N TYR A 247 -5.10 -9.35 -6.82
CA TYR A 247 -6.08 -8.77 -5.91
C TYR A 247 -6.81 -7.55 -6.48
N MET A 248 -6.29 -6.96 -7.55
CA MET A 248 -6.76 -5.68 -8.09
C MET A 248 -7.63 -5.87 -9.34
N PRO A 249 -8.60 -4.97 -9.59
CA PRO A 249 -9.29 -4.91 -10.87
C PRO A 249 -8.35 -4.44 -11.99
N GLN A 250 -8.82 -4.46 -13.21
CA GLN A 250 -8.10 -3.92 -14.36
C GLN A 250 -7.99 -2.39 -14.29
N ASN A 251 -9.07 -1.75 -13.85
CA ASN A 251 -9.21 -0.30 -13.70
C ASN A 251 -10.36 0.03 -12.72
N ASN A 252 -10.61 1.29 -12.50
CA ASN A 252 -11.63 1.77 -11.57
C ASN A 252 -13.10 1.53 -12.00
N MET A 253 -13.32 1.05 -13.22
CA MET A 253 -14.66 0.73 -13.75
C MET A 253 -15.03 -0.75 -13.57
N GLU A 254 -14.08 -1.57 -13.16
CA GLU A 254 -14.24 -3.01 -13.00
C GLU A 254 -14.08 -3.44 -11.54
N ASP A 255 -14.57 -4.61 -11.23
CA ASP A 255 -14.33 -5.26 -9.94
C ASP A 255 -13.09 -6.17 -10.03
N ALA A 256 -12.45 -6.42 -8.88
CA ALA A 256 -11.33 -7.36 -8.80
C ALA A 256 -11.78 -8.78 -9.22
N PRO A 257 -10.94 -9.55 -9.91
CA PRO A 257 -11.31 -10.88 -10.37
C PRO A 257 -11.59 -11.82 -9.19
N LEU A 258 -12.64 -12.63 -9.33
CA LEU A 258 -12.92 -13.69 -8.37
C LEU A 258 -11.88 -14.81 -8.50
N ALA A 259 -11.29 -15.21 -7.38
CA ALA A 259 -10.44 -16.38 -7.32
C ALA A 259 -11.28 -17.63 -7.02
N VAL A 260 -10.79 -18.79 -7.47
CA VAL A 260 -11.39 -20.06 -7.07
C VAL A 260 -11.19 -20.25 -5.56
N CYS A 261 -12.29 -20.42 -4.83
CA CYS A 261 -12.27 -20.67 -3.40
C CYS A 261 -12.61 -22.13 -3.10
N THR A 262 -11.71 -22.81 -2.42
CA THR A 262 -11.93 -24.19 -1.94
C THR A 262 -12.37 -24.24 -0.47
N ASP A 263 -12.31 -23.10 0.21
CA ASP A 263 -12.64 -22.96 1.63
C ASP A 263 -14.15 -22.76 1.81
N LYS A 264 -14.78 -23.55 2.67
CA LYS A 264 -16.25 -23.54 2.84
C LYS A 264 -16.73 -22.20 3.39
N ILE A 265 -17.81 -21.68 2.81
CA ILE A 265 -18.48 -20.46 3.30
C ILE A 265 -18.92 -20.63 4.76
N THR A 266 -19.43 -21.82 5.11
CA THR A 266 -19.97 -22.15 6.43
C THR A 266 -18.90 -22.64 7.42
N ARG A 267 -17.62 -22.49 7.12
CA ARG A 267 -16.54 -22.86 8.04
C ARG A 267 -16.64 -22.01 9.30
N LEU A 268 -16.72 -22.68 10.44
CA LEU A 268 -16.60 -22.09 11.76
C LEU A 268 -15.16 -22.19 12.24
N GLU A 269 -14.73 -21.25 13.05
CA GLU A 269 -13.35 -21.20 13.55
C GLU A 269 -13.37 -21.07 15.09
N ASP A 270 -13.43 -22.23 15.76
CA ASP A 270 -13.59 -22.29 17.23
C ASP A 270 -12.44 -21.61 17.98
N SER A 271 -11.23 -21.55 17.40
CA SER A 271 -10.08 -20.85 17.99
C SER A 271 -10.33 -19.37 18.27
N LEU A 272 -11.24 -18.74 17.52
CA LEU A 272 -11.61 -17.34 17.72
C LEU A 272 -12.35 -17.09 19.03
N ASN A 273 -13.03 -18.09 19.57
CA ASN A 273 -13.75 -17.96 20.85
C ASN A 273 -12.79 -17.76 22.05
N GLU A 274 -11.52 -18.14 21.89
CA GLU A 274 -10.50 -18.11 22.94
C GLU A 274 -9.35 -17.15 22.66
N ILE A 275 -9.32 -16.52 21.46
CA ILE A 275 -8.16 -15.73 21.01
C ILE A 275 -8.02 -14.41 21.76
N VAL A 276 -9.14 -13.78 22.17
CA VAL A 276 -9.14 -12.57 22.97
C VAL A 276 -8.97 -12.94 24.43
N PRO A 277 -7.89 -12.49 25.10
CA PRO A 277 -7.67 -12.80 26.50
C PRO A 277 -8.71 -12.16 27.42
N ASP A 278 -9.05 -12.80 28.53
CA ASP A 278 -9.96 -12.27 29.57
C ASP A 278 -9.49 -10.93 30.14
N SER A 279 -8.17 -10.75 30.28
CA SER A 279 -7.61 -9.49 30.72
C SER A 279 -7.53 -8.49 29.57
N ALA A 280 -8.20 -7.36 29.70
CA ALA A 280 -8.18 -6.28 28.73
C ALA A 280 -6.78 -5.70 28.43
N ASN A 281 -5.80 -5.91 29.32
CA ASN A 281 -4.44 -5.45 29.18
C ASN A 281 -3.50 -6.48 28.56
N LYS A 282 -3.92 -7.74 28.41
CA LYS A 282 -3.10 -8.77 27.77
C LYS A 282 -3.19 -8.64 26.25
N PRO A 283 -2.06 -8.45 25.53
CA PRO A 283 -2.08 -8.36 24.08
C PRO A 283 -2.31 -9.74 23.44
N TYR A 284 -2.84 -9.72 22.22
CA TYR A 284 -2.91 -10.86 21.30
C TYR A 284 -2.51 -10.41 19.90
N ASP A 285 -2.29 -11.37 19.00
CA ASP A 285 -1.88 -11.09 17.63
C ASP A 285 -3.08 -11.05 16.69
N MET A 286 -3.44 -9.87 16.19
CA MET A 286 -4.55 -9.72 15.23
C MET A 286 -4.31 -10.47 13.92
N SER A 287 -3.06 -10.76 13.57
CA SER A 287 -2.73 -11.56 12.39
C SER A 287 -3.33 -12.97 12.45
N GLU A 288 -3.43 -13.56 13.64
CA GLU A 288 -4.05 -14.87 13.81
C GLU A 288 -5.57 -14.82 13.58
N VAL A 289 -6.23 -13.73 13.99
CA VAL A 289 -7.64 -13.50 13.67
C VAL A 289 -7.83 -13.38 12.15
N ILE A 290 -6.99 -12.61 11.49
CA ILE A 290 -7.06 -12.44 10.03
C ILE A 290 -6.90 -13.80 9.33
N LYS A 291 -5.87 -14.58 9.69
CA LYS A 291 -5.65 -15.93 9.13
C LYS A 291 -6.86 -16.84 9.32
N ALA A 292 -7.47 -16.80 10.50
CA ALA A 292 -8.59 -17.64 10.84
C ALA A 292 -9.85 -17.37 9.99
N ILE A 293 -10.07 -16.10 9.57
CA ILE A 293 -11.31 -15.73 8.88
C ILE A 293 -11.21 -15.66 7.35
N VAL A 294 -10.00 -15.48 6.79
CA VAL A 294 -9.82 -15.35 5.34
C VAL A 294 -9.75 -16.69 4.62
N ASP A 295 -9.89 -16.70 3.30
CA ASP A 295 -9.79 -17.89 2.47
C ASP A 295 -8.41 -18.54 2.62
N ASN A 296 -8.39 -19.83 2.98
CA ASN A 296 -7.18 -20.65 3.14
C ASN A 296 -6.13 -20.05 4.10
N GLY A 297 -6.47 -19.08 4.94
CA GLY A 297 -5.54 -18.36 5.80
C GLY A 297 -4.56 -17.44 5.05
N GLU A 298 -4.82 -17.15 3.77
CA GLU A 298 -3.92 -16.38 2.91
C GLU A 298 -4.28 -14.88 2.87
N TYR A 299 -3.31 -14.03 3.14
CA TYR A 299 -3.41 -12.59 2.95
C TYR A 299 -2.07 -11.99 2.53
N LEU A 300 -2.11 -10.78 2.01
CA LEU A 300 -0.93 -10.01 1.62
C LEU A 300 -0.92 -8.70 2.41
N GLU A 301 -0.08 -8.63 3.45
CA GLU A 301 0.06 -7.42 4.25
C GLU A 301 0.84 -6.35 3.49
N SER A 302 0.27 -5.14 3.40
CA SER A 302 0.93 -3.96 2.86
C SER A 302 1.66 -3.21 3.98
N ALA A 303 2.92 -2.85 3.75
CA ALA A 303 3.78 -2.14 4.69
C ALA A 303 3.89 -2.82 6.09
N PRO A 304 4.25 -4.12 6.16
CA PRO A 304 4.32 -4.85 7.44
C PRO A 304 5.37 -4.30 8.41
N GLY A 305 6.39 -3.62 7.89
CA GLY A 305 7.46 -2.99 8.69
C GLY A 305 7.12 -1.62 9.24
N TYR A 306 6.12 -0.92 8.67
CA TYR A 306 5.76 0.45 9.01
C TYR A 306 4.46 0.50 9.80
N ALA A 307 4.41 1.32 10.85
CA ALA A 307 3.23 1.47 11.71
C ALA A 307 2.61 0.12 12.11
N LYS A 308 3.38 -0.69 12.83
CA LYS A 308 3.01 -2.08 13.19
C LYS A 308 1.77 -2.19 14.09
N ASN A 309 1.36 -1.09 14.70
CA ASN A 309 0.14 -0.96 15.51
C ASN A 309 -1.16 -1.00 14.68
N ILE A 310 -1.05 -0.98 13.33
CA ILE A 310 -2.15 -1.19 12.41
C ILE A 310 -1.74 -2.10 11.26
N ILE A 311 -2.59 -3.07 10.93
CA ILE A 311 -2.43 -3.97 9.78
C ILE A 311 -3.29 -3.45 8.64
N THR A 312 -2.72 -3.40 7.43
CA THR A 312 -3.44 -3.20 6.18
C THR A 312 -3.08 -4.35 5.25
N CYS A 313 -4.04 -5.10 4.76
CA CYS A 313 -3.74 -6.24 3.90
C CYS A 313 -4.83 -6.50 2.86
N PHE A 314 -4.45 -7.10 1.74
CA PHE A 314 -5.38 -7.74 0.82
C PHE A 314 -5.62 -9.18 1.23
N ALA A 315 -6.87 -9.61 1.17
CA ALA A 315 -7.27 -10.99 1.43
C ALA A 315 -8.46 -11.36 0.53
N ARG A 316 -8.98 -12.57 0.71
CA ARG A 316 -10.19 -13.01 0.02
C ARG A 316 -11.20 -13.62 0.98
N PHE A 317 -12.48 -13.37 0.67
CA PHE A 317 -13.61 -14.04 1.30
C PHE A 317 -14.47 -14.66 0.19
N ASN A 318 -14.56 -15.98 0.16
CA ASN A 318 -15.25 -16.75 -0.89
C ASN A 318 -14.79 -16.32 -2.30
N GLY A 319 -13.47 -16.18 -2.49
CA GLY A 319 -12.84 -15.77 -3.73
C GLY A 319 -12.86 -14.27 -4.03
N GLN A 320 -13.68 -13.47 -3.36
CA GLN A 320 -13.76 -12.03 -3.55
C GLN A 320 -12.61 -11.31 -2.84
N SER A 321 -11.88 -10.47 -3.57
CA SER A 321 -10.83 -9.61 -3.01
C SER A 321 -11.42 -8.57 -2.06
N VAL A 322 -10.78 -8.37 -0.91
CA VAL A 322 -11.11 -7.35 0.07
C VAL A 322 -9.85 -6.68 0.61
N GLY A 323 -9.97 -5.44 1.06
CA GLY A 323 -8.98 -4.78 1.89
C GLY A 323 -9.34 -4.95 3.37
N ILE A 324 -8.39 -5.39 4.19
CA ILE A 324 -8.56 -5.47 5.65
C ILE A 324 -7.76 -4.36 6.30
N VAL A 325 -8.38 -3.63 7.21
CA VAL A 325 -7.74 -2.66 8.10
C VAL A 325 -8.00 -3.09 9.53
N ALA A 326 -6.94 -3.38 10.30
CA ALA A 326 -7.08 -3.95 11.64
C ALA A 326 -6.12 -3.31 12.63
N ASN A 327 -6.59 -2.97 13.83
CA ASN A 327 -5.68 -2.60 14.92
C ASN A 327 -4.87 -3.83 15.34
N GLN A 328 -3.58 -3.63 15.69
CA GLN A 328 -2.72 -4.71 16.15
C GLN A 328 -2.35 -4.52 17.62
N PRO A 329 -3.08 -5.18 18.56
CA PRO A 329 -2.87 -5.01 20.00
C PRO A 329 -1.49 -5.41 20.48
N LYS A 330 -0.78 -6.25 19.73
CA LYS A 330 0.59 -6.70 20.05
C LYS A 330 1.60 -5.53 19.99
N PHE A 331 1.30 -4.48 19.24
CA PHE A 331 2.14 -3.30 19.13
C PHE A 331 1.40 -2.07 19.63
N MET A 332 1.95 -1.42 20.65
CA MET A 332 1.39 -0.19 21.26
C MET A 332 -0.11 -0.33 21.58
N ALA A 333 -0.56 -1.53 22.02
CA ALA A 333 -1.96 -1.85 22.30
C ALA A 333 -2.95 -1.52 21.16
N GLY A 334 -2.50 -1.38 19.92
CA GLY A 334 -3.33 -1.05 18.78
C GLY A 334 -3.77 0.42 18.70
N VAL A 335 -3.15 1.35 19.46
CA VAL A 335 -3.49 2.77 19.41
C VAL A 335 -3.31 3.36 18.00
N LEU A 336 -4.06 4.40 17.66
CA LEU A 336 -3.84 5.19 16.46
C LEU A 336 -2.81 6.29 16.74
N ASP A 337 -1.74 6.31 15.97
CA ASP A 337 -0.76 7.39 15.91
C ASP A 337 -0.74 8.02 14.51
N ILE A 338 0.13 9.00 14.30
CA ILE A 338 0.32 9.67 13.01
C ILE A 338 0.56 8.65 11.89
N ASN A 339 1.46 7.69 12.12
CA ASN A 339 1.88 6.75 11.09
C ASN A 339 0.80 5.70 10.78
N ALA A 340 0.11 5.18 11.79
CA ALA A 340 -1.02 4.29 11.61
C ALA A 340 -2.14 4.97 10.83
N SER A 341 -2.46 6.22 11.16
CA SER A 341 -3.46 7.02 10.45
C SER A 341 -3.11 7.22 8.97
N ARG A 342 -1.86 7.54 8.67
CA ARG A 342 -1.37 7.69 7.28
C ARG A 342 -1.41 6.39 6.50
N LYS A 343 -0.91 5.29 7.08
CA LYS A 343 -0.90 3.95 6.48
C LYS A 343 -2.31 3.50 6.12
N ALA A 344 -3.22 3.56 7.08
CA ALA A 344 -4.60 3.13 6.89
C ALA A 344 -5.36 4.03 5.89
N ALA A 345 -5.25 5.35 6.01
CA ALA A 345 -5.96 6.29 5.11
C ALA A 345 -5.57 6.07 3.64
N ARG A 346 -4.28 5.89 3.34
CA ARG A 346 -3.81 5.62 1.98
C ARG A 346 -4.35 4.29 1.45
N PHE A 347 -4.35 3.24 2.26
CA PHE A 347 -4.84 1.93 1.88
C PHE A 347 -6.35 1.92 1.63
N ILE A 348 -7.14 2.58 2.48
CA ILE A 348 -8.59 2.74 2.32
C ILE A 348 -8.92 3.47 1.02
N ARG A 349 -8.22 4.57 0.73
CA ARG A 349 -8.42 5.33 -0.52
C ARG A 349 -8.09 4.49 -1.75
N PHE A 350 -7.05 3.68 -1.69
CA PHE A 350 -6.74 2.73 -2.77
C PHE A 350 -7.89 1.72 -2.96
N CYS A 351 -8.34 1.10 -1.88
CA CYS A 351 -9.45 0.13 -1.95
C CYS A 351 -10.71 0.76 -2.55
N ASP A 352 -11.07 1.97 -2.10
CA ASP A 352 -12.24 2.69 -2.61
C ASP A 352 -12.10 3.06 -4.09
N ALA A 353 -10.93 3.55 -4.51
CA ALA A 353 -10.66 3.90 -5.89
C ALA A 353 -10.80 2.71 -6.87
N PHE A 354 -10.54 1.50 -6.38
CA PHE A 354 -10.53 0.28 -7.18
C PHE A 354 -11.61 -0.74 -6.79
N ASN A 355 -12.74 -0.29 -6.28
CA ASN A 355 -13.93 -1.10 -5.98
C ASN A 355 -13.68 -2.30 -5.06
N ILE A 356 -12.66 -2.24 -4.21
CA ILE A 356 -12.31 -3.30 -3.28
C ILE A 356 -13.04 -3.06 -1.95
N PRO A 357 -13.96 -3.94 -1.51
CA PRO A 357 -14.65 -3.83 -0.24
C PRO A 357 -13.67 -3.79 0.94
N ILE A 358 -14.06 -3.11 2.02
CA ILE A 358 -13.22 -2.93 3.20
C ILE A 358 -13.82 -3.67 4.39
N VAL A 359 -13.00 -4.50 5.03
CA VAL A 359 -13.30 -5.14 6.31
C VAL A 359 -12.42 -4.51 7.38
N THR A 360 -13.02 -4.00 8.44
CA THR A 360 -12.31 -3.36 9.55
C THR A 360 -12.43 -4.21 10.81
N LEU A 361 -11.31 -4.58 11.43
CA LEU A 361 -11.25 -5.32 12.69
C LEU A 361 -10.76 -4.36 13.78
N VAL A 362 -11.59 -4.12 14.79
CA VAL A 362 -11.37 -3.05 15.77
C VAL A 362 -10.98 -3.61 17.13
N ASP A 363 -9.82 -3.18 17.61
CA ASP A 363 -9.39 -3.26 19.00
C ASP A 363 -8.47 -2.06 19.28
N VAL A 364 -9.07 -0.91 19.62
CA VAL A 364 -8.37 0.38 19.70
C VAL A 364 -8.71 1.13 20.99
N PRO A 365 -7.71 1.40 21.87
CA PRO A 365 -7.95 2.15 23.11
C PRO A 365 -8.05 3.67 22.91
N GLY A 366 -7.70 4.19 21.72
CA GLY A 366 -7.73 5.62 21.43
C GLY A 366 -6.64 6.06 20.47
N PHE A 367 -6.47 7.37 20.32
CA PHE A 367 -5.30 7.98 19.71
C PHE A 367 -4.15 8.06 20.72
N LEU A 368 -2.90 7.93 20.24
CA LEU A 368 -1.72 8.03 21.08
C LEU A 368 -1.57 9.47 21.62
N PRO A 369 -1.59 9.68 22.95
CA PRO A 369 -1.39 11.00 23.52
C PRO A 369 0.08 11.40 23.56
N GLY A 370 0.34 12.68 23.76
CA GLY A 370 1.66 13.22 24.04
C GLY A 370 2.12 14.28 23.05
N THR A 371 3.05 15.12 23.51
CA THR A 371 3.53 16.31 22.76
C THR A 371 4.11 15.95 21.40
N THR A 372 4.83 14.83 21.27
CA THR A 372 5.38 14.37 19.99
C THR A 372 4.29 14.13 18.96
N GLN A 373 3.15 13.57 19.36
CA GLN A 373 2.00 13.33 18.47
C GLN A 373 1.28 14.65 18.17
N GLU A 374 1.01 15.47 19.18
CA GLU A 374 0.32 16.75 18.99
C GLU A 374 1.13 17.70 18.11
N TYR A 375 2.44 17.87 18.39
CA TYR A 375 3.32 18.71 17.57
C TYR A 375 3.57 18.13 16.17
N GLY A 376 3.53 16.81 16.04
CA GLY A 376 3.63 16.11 14.75
C GLY A 376 2.34 16.16 13.92
N GLY A 377 1.23 16.72 14.48
CA GLY A 377 -0.03 16.92 13.76
C GLY A 377 -0.95 15.69 13.77
N VAL A 378 -1.02 14.96 14.88
CA VAL A 378 -1.93 13.79 15.03
C VAL A 378 -3.37 14.13 14.67
N ILE A 379 -3.84 15.36 14.95
CA ILE A 379 -5.18 15.83 14.60
C ILE A 379 -5.38 15.80 13.08
N THR A 380 -4.47 16.37 12.31
CA THR A 380 -4.52 16.40 10.85
C THR A 380 -4.43 14.99 10.27
N HIS A 381 -3.52 14.17 10.80
CA HIS A 381 -3.33 12.80 10.29
C HIS A 381 -4.47 11.87 10.70
N GLY A 382 -5.04 12.01 11.88
CA GLY A 382 -6.28 11.33 12.28
C GLY A 382 -7.48 11.75 11.42
N ALA A 383 -7.56 13.04 11.09
CA ALA A 383 -8.58 13.55 10.18
C ALA A 383 -8.46 12.95 8.75
N LYS A 384 -7.25 12.62 8.26
CA LYS A 384 -7.09 11.89 6.99
C LYS A 384 -7.74 10.52 7.02
N LEU A 385 -7.58 9.79 8.13
CA LEU A 385 -8.18 8.47 8.29
C LEU A 385 -9.70 8.56 8.36
N LEU A 386 -10.22 9.51 9.14
CA LEU A 386 -11.64 9.80 9.20
C LEU A 386 -12.21 10.15 7.82
N PHE A 387 -11.51 11.03 7.10
CA PHE A 387 -11.89 11.46 5.76
C PHE A 387 -11.96 10.28 4.78
N ALA A 388 -10.94 9.41 4.79
CA ALA A 388 -10.88 8.25 3.92
C ALA A 388 -12.08 7.31 4.12
N TYR A 389 -12.44 7.01 5.35
CA TYR A 389 -13.62 6.18 5.65
C TYR A 389 -14.94 6.87 5.32
N CYS A 390 -15.08 8.17 5.60
CA CYS A 390 -16.30 8.92 5.26
C CYS A 390 -16.51 9.02 3.76
N GLU A 391 -15.46 9.19 2.99
CA GLU A 391 -15.52 9.35 1.54
C GLU A 391 -15.72 8.01 0.81
N ALA A 392 -15.20 6.91 1.35
CA ALA A 392 -15.28 5.60 0.73
C ALA A 392 -16.71 5.15 0.47
N THR A 393 -16.96 4.73 -0.76
CA THR A 393 -18.26 4.32 -1.30
C THR A 393 -18.42 2.80 -1.41
N VAL A 394 -17.33 2.06 -1.38
CA VAL A 394 -17.32 0.58 -1.38
C VAL A 394 -18.03 -0.01 -0.16
N PRO A 395 -18.46 -1.29 -0.20
CA PRO A 395 -18.96 -1.98 0.98
C PRO A 395 -17.97 -1.89 2.15
N LYS A 396 -18.45 -1.52 3.33
CA LYS A 396 -17.68 -1.40 4.57
C LYS A 396 -18.30 -2.24 5.67
N ILE A 397 -17.55 -3.25 6.10
CA ILE A 397 -17.97 -4.17 7.17
C ILE A 397 -17.00 -4.00 8.33
N THR A 398 -17.53 -3.82 9.53
CA THR A 398 -16.74 -3.61 10.74
C THR A 398 -17.04 -4.70 11.75
N VAL A 399 -16.03 -5.24 12.39
CA VAL A 399 -16.16 -6.15 13.53
C VAL A 399 -15.36 -5.59 14.68
N THR A 400 -16.03 -5.25 15.78
CA THR A 400 -15.38 -4.82 17.02
C THR A 400 -15.12 -6.03 17.89
N LEU A 401 -13.83 -6.33 18.12
CA LEU A 401 -13.41 -7.53 18.85
C LEU A 401 -13.33 -7.26 20.37
N ARG A 402 -12.74 -6.13 20.75
CA ARG A 402 -12.52 -5.76 22.15
C ARG A 402 -12.66 -4.24 22.31
N LYS A 403 -11.60 -3.50 22.59
CA LYS A 403 -11.65 -2.06 22.85
C LYS A 403 -12.07 -1.24 21.61
N ALA A 404 -12.94 -0.28 21.83
CA ALA A 404 -13.34 0.72 20.82
C ALA A 404 -13.69 2.01 21.56
N TYR A 405 -12.69 2.87 21.86
CA TYR A 405 -12.87 4.00 22.73
C TYR A 405 -12.77 5.35 22.01
N GLY A 406 -13.64 6.26 22.40
CA GLY A 406 -13.60 7.66 22.05
C GLY A 406 -13.61 7.95 20.55
N GLY A 407 -12.80 8.92 20.13
CA GLY A 407 -12.69 9.29 18.71
C GLY A 407 -12.17 8.16 17.83
N ALA A 408 -11.34 7.25 18.36
CA ALA A 408 -10.82 6.12 17.60
C ALA A 408 -11.93 5.11 17.24
N TYR A 409 -12.92 4.87 18.12
CA TYR A 409 -14.12 4.12 17.78
C TYR A 409 -14.83 4.72 16.56
N ILE A 410 -15.00 6.05 16.55
CA ILE A 410 -15.67 6.72 15.42
C ILE A 410 -14.89 6.51 14.13
N VAL A 411 -13.58 6.76 14.16
CA VAL A 411 -12.69 6.76 12.99
C VAL A 411 -12.54 5.37 12.37
N MET A 412 -12.55 4.30 13.18
CA MET A 412 -12.37 2.94 12.69
C MET A 412 -13.66 2.35 12.07
N SER A 413 -14.18 3.03 11.04
CA SER A 413 -15.32 2.57 10.23
C SER A 413 -16.60 2.33 11.04
N SER A 414 -16.91 3.22 11.99
CA SER A 414 -18.15 3.11 12.77
C SER A 414 -19.40 3.30 11.89
N LYS A 415 -20.54 2.87 12.41
CA LYS A 415 -21.86 3.10 11.78
C LYS A 415 -22.10 4.58 11.47
N HIS A 416 -21.61 5.47 12.34
CA HIS A 416 -21.80 6.92 12.24
C HIS A 416 -21.13 7.57 11.04
N ILE A 417 -20.06 6.96 10.51
CA ILE A 417 -19.32 7.44 9.34
C ILE A 417 -19.54 6.57 8.10
N ARG A 418 -20.79 6.15 7.92
CA ARG A 418 -21.23 5.38 6.74
C ARG A 418 -20.72 3.92 6.72
N GLY A 419 -20.39 3.30 7.85
CA GLY A 419 -20.20 1.86 7.96
C GLY A 419 -21.50 1.12 7.62
N ASP A 420 -21.48 0.19 6.66
CA ASP A 420 -22.69 -0.47 6.18
C ASP A 420 -23.21 -1.50 7.19
N ILE A 421 -22.33 -2.42 7.62
CA ILE A 421 -22.64 -3.46 8.59
C ILE A 421 -21.58 -3.46 9.67
N ASN A 422 -22.04 -3.33 10.93
CA ASN A 422 -21.18 -3.29 12.09
C ASN A 422 -21.54 -4.44 13.04
N TYR A 423 -20.64 -5.40 13.20
CA TYR A 423 -20.75 -6.48 14.19
C TYR A 423 -19.87 -6.20 15.40
N ALA A 424 -20.22 -6.83 16.51
CA ALA A 424 -19.37 -6.85 17.70
C ALA A 424 -19.26 -8.29 18.24
N TRP A 425 -18.13 -8.61 18.84
CA TRP A 425 -17.99 -9.80 19.66
C TRP A 425 -18.54 -9.53 21.06
N PRO A 426 -18.89 -10.57 21.84
CA PRO A 426 -19.33 -10.38 23.23
C PRO A 426 -18.28 -9.68 24.12
N THR A 427 -17.01 -9.79 23.75
CA THR A 427 -15.86 -9.14 24.41
C THR A 427 -15.67 -7.67 24.04
N ALA A 428 -16.52 -7.11 23.17
CA ALA A 428 -16.37 -5.73 22.72
C ALA A 428 -16.73 -4.72 23.83
N GLU A 429 -15.88 -3.71 23.97
CA GLU A 429 -16.03 -2.61 24.91
C GLU A 429 -16.16 -1.30 24.11
N ILE A 430 -17.38 -0.81 23.93
CA ILE A 430 -17.66 0.38 23.12
C ILE A 430 -18.08 1.55 24.03
N ALA A 431 -17.16 2.47 24.28
CA ALA A 431 -17.36 3.54 25.25
C ALA A 431 -16.61 4.83 24.88
N VAL A 432 -16.91 5.93 25.57
CA VAL A 432 -16.19 7.20 25.39
C VAL A 432 -14.72 7.07 25.81
N MET A 433 -14.45 6.31 26.88
CA MET A 433 -13.10 6.00 27.38
C MET A 433 -13.14 4.75 28.24
N GLY A 434 -12.00 4.16 28.55
CA GLY A 434 -11.91 3.04 29.47
C GLY A 434 -12.34 3.42 30.89
N ALA A 435 -12.80 2.44 31.67
CA ALA A 435 -13.40 2.66 32.99
C ALA A 435 -12.52 3.45 33.95
N SER A 436 -11.21 3.17 34.00
CA SER A 436 -10.27 3.91 34.86
C SER A 436 -10.22 5.40 34.55
N GLY A 437 -10.17 5.76 33.27
CA GLY A 437 -10.23 7.16 32.83
C GLY A 437 -11.58 7.80 33.18
N ALA A 438 -12.68 7.08 32.98
CA ALA A 438 -14.01 7.58 33.25
C ALA A 438 -14.23 7.86 34.75
N VAL A 439 -13.81 6.95 35.62
CA VAL A 439 -13.88 7.12 37.09
C VAL A 439 -13.04 8.31 37.55
N GLY A 440 -11.82 8.46 36.97
CA GLY A 440 -10.97 9.62 37.24
C GLY A 440 -11.57 10.97 36.89
N VAL A 441 -12.50 11.01 35.94
CA VAL A 441 -13.24 12.24 35.57
C VAL A 441 -14.55 12.39 36.34
N LEU A 442 -15.37 11.34 36.37
CA LEU A 442 -16.71 11.40 36.93
C LEU A 442 -16.71 11.46 38.46
N HIS A 443 -15.79 10.78 39.11
CA HIS A 443 -15.67 10.63 40.55
C HIS A 443 -14.42 11.28 41.16
N ALA A 444 -13.78 12.22 40.43
CA ALA A 444 -12.52 12.83 40.86
C ALA A 444 -12.58 13.43 42.29
N LYS A 445 -13.71 14.13 42.63
CA LYS A 445 -13.88 14.74 43.93
C LYS A 445 -14.09 13.71 45.05
N GLU A 446 -14.86 12.67 44.79
CA GLU A 446 -15.15 11.58 45.71
C GLU A 446 -13.87 10.77 46.02
N VAL A 447 -13.14 10.42 44.97
CA VAL A 447 -11.83 9.73 45.09
C VAL A 447 -10.83 10.53 45.88
N ALA A 448 -10.77 11.85 45.66
CA ALA A 448 -9.86 12.76 46.40
C ALA A 448 -10.23 12.92 47.87
N ALA A 449 -11.51 12.79 48.23
CA ALA A 449 -11.99 12.90 49.59
C ALA A 449 -11.70 11.66 50.46
N ILE A 450 -11.38 10.54 49.89
CA ILE A 450 -11.06 9.29 50.61
C ILE A 450 -9.57 9.32 50.96
N GLU A 451 -9.27 9.50 52.25
CA GLU A 451 -7.86 9.58 52.76
C GLU A 451 -7.22 8.20 52.81
N ASN A 452 -7.94 7.17 53.22
CA ASN A 452 -7.41 5.82 53.33
C ASN A 452 -7.15 5.20 51.95
N PRO A 453 -5.90 4.81 51.63
CA PRO A 453 -5.54 4.24 50.33
C PRO A 453 -6.30 2.95 49.96
N GLU A 454 -6.59 2.08 50.93
CA GLU A 454 -7.29 0.79 50.70
C GLU A 454 -8.76 1.06 50.39
N GLU A 455 -9.42 1.94 51.14
CA GLU A 455 -10.82 2.34 50.87
C GLU A 455 -10.93 3.05 49.54
N ARG A 456 -9.96 3.90 49.20
CA ARG A 456 -9.89 4.59 47.90
C ARG A 456 -9.78 3.58 46.75
N ALA A 457 -8.89 2.60 46.85
CA ALA A 457 -8.73 1.56 45.85
C ALA A 457 -10.01 0.73 45.68
N LYS A 458 -10.67 0.38 46.78
CA LYS A 458 -11.94 -0.35 46.74
C LYS A 458 -13.07 0.48 46.07
N PHE A 459 -13.19 1.75 46.42
CA PHE A 459 -14.17 2.66 45.82
C PHE A 459 -13.94 2.81 44.30
N VAL A 460 -12.68 3.02 43.90
CA VAL A 460 -12.31 3.11 42.47
C VAL A 460 -12.69 1.83 41.73
N ALA A 461 -12.33 0.67 42.27
CA ALA A 461 -12.65 -0.62 41.64
C ALA A 461 -14.18 -0.86 41.53
N GLU A 462 -14.95 -0.48 42.52
CA GLU A 462 -16.41 -0.55 42.50
C GLU A 462 -17.00 0.35 41.40
N LYS A 463 -16.51 1.58 41.28
CA LYS A 463 -16.96 2.52 40.25
C LYS A 463 -16.51 2.15 38.83
N GLU A 464 -15.33 1.56 38.68
CA GLU A 464 -14.89 0.98 37.42
C GLU A 464 -15.78 -0.17 36.99
N GLN A 465 -16.16 -1.07 37.92
CA GLN A 465 -17.09 -2.16 37.61
C GLN A 465 -18.47 -1.63 37.24
N GLU A 466 -19.00 -0.65 37.97
CA GLU A 466 -20.29 -0.01 37.66
C GLU A 466 -20.27 0.61 36.24
N TYR A 467 -19.16 1.27 35.86
CA TYR A 467 -18.98 1.86 34.55
C TYR A 467 -18.92 0.79 33.45
N ASN A 468 -18.17 -0.28 33.67
CA ASN A 468 -18.04 -1.39 32.74
C ASN A 468 -19.39 -2.05 32.49
N ASP A 469 -20.14 -2.37 33.53
CA ASP A 469 -21.46 -3.00 33.43
C ASP A 469 -22.45 -2.14 32.63
N LYS A 470 -22.36 -0.83 32.76
CA LYS A 470 -23.25 0.12 32.08
C LYS A 470 -22.83 0.41 30.65
N PHE A 471 -21.55 0.63 30.38
CA PHE A 471 -21.08 1.27 29.16
C PHE A 471 -20.06 0.45 28.37
N SER A 472 -19.18 -0.32 29.02
CA SER A 472 -18.11 -1.04 28.35
C SER A 472 -18.55 -2.44 27.89
N ASN A 473 -19.64 -2.48 27.11
CA ASN A 473 -20.17 -3.72 26.56
C ASN A 473 -20.83 -3.44 25.20
N PRO A 474 -20.99 -4.47 24.33
CA PRO A 474 -21.57 -4.26 23.00
C PRO A 474 -23.07 -4.00 23.02
N TYR A 475 -23.77 -4.46 24.05
CA TYR A 475 -25.24 -4.40 24.10
C TYR A 475 -25.74 -2.96 24.31
N ASN A 476 -24.98 -2.12 24.99
CA ASN A 476 -25.31 -0.71 25.11
C ASN A 476 -25.32 0.00 23.74
N ALA A 477 -24.31 -0.25 22.90
CA ALA A 477 -24.26 0.30 21.54
C ALA A 477 -25.33 -0.33 20.62
N ALA A 478 -25.57 -1.64 20.75
CA ALA A 478 -26.58 -2.37 19.98
C ALA A 478 -28.00 -1.84 20.27
N ARG A 479 -28.28 -1.47 21.51
CA ARG A 479 -29.57 -0.91 21.94
C ARG A 479 -29.96 0.39 21.20
N TYR A 480 -28.97 1.15 20.74
CA TYR A 480 -29.14 2.35 19.92
C TYR A 480 -29.07 2.09 18.41
N GLY A 481 -28.88 0.84 17.99
CA GLY A 481 -28.72 0.50 16.57
C GLY A 481 -27.35 0.85 15.97
N TYR A 482 -26.32 1.07 16.80
CA TYR A 482 -24.96 1.35 16.36
C TYR A 482 -24.17 0.08 16.02
N ILE A 483 -24.65 -1.07 16.51
CA ILE A 483 -24.17 -2.42 16.19
C ILE A 483 -25.37 -3.17 15.63
N ASP A 484 -25.19 -3.78 14.44
CA ASP A 484 -26.25 -4.54 13.75
C ASP A 484 -26.49 -5.90 14.40
N ASP A 485 -25.44 -6.52 14.95
CA ASP A 485 -25.54 -7.77 15.70
C ASP A 485 -24.31 -8.01 16.59
N VAL A 486 -24.52 -8.69 17.71
CA VAL A 486 -23.46 -9.25 18.54
C VAL A 486 -23.30 -10.71 18.17
N ILE A 487 -22.15 -11.08 17.60
CA ILE A 487 -21.92 -12.38 16.98
C ILE A 487 -20.93 -13.24 17.79
N GLU A 488 -21.12 -14.57 17.77
CA GLU A 488 -20.09 -15.49 18.26
C GLU A 488 -18.81 -15.32 17.45
N PRO A 489 -17.63 -15.19 18.07
CA PRO A 489 -16.37 -15.00 17.35
C PRO A 489 -16.12 -16.03 16.24
N ARG A 490 -16.39 -17.32 16.50
CA ARG A 490 -16.22 -18.40 15.51
C ARG A 490 -17.03 -18.23 14.22
N ASN A 491 -18.11 -17.45 14.24
CA ASN A 491 -18.98 -17.19 13.09
C ASN A 491 -18.49 -16.02 12.21
N THR A 492 -17.44 -15.33 12.60
CA THR A 492 -17.00 -14.05 11.97
C THR A 492 -16.82 -14.19 10.45
N ARG A 493 -16.13 -15.24 9.98
CA ARG A 493 -15.96 -15.49 8.54
C ARG A 493 -17.30 -15.58 7.81
N PHE A 494 -18.20 -16.42 8.27
CA PHE A 494 -19.51 -16.61 7.67
C PHE A 494 -20.31 -15.31 7.63
N ARG A 495 -20.32 -14.54 8.72
CA ARG A 495 -21.04 -13.27 8.82
C ARG A 495 -20.49 -12.22 7.86
N ILE A 496 -19.15 -12.13 7.71
CA ILE A 496 -18.51 -11.22 6.72
C ILE A 496 -18.89 -11.62 5.29
N ILE A 497 -18.83 -12.91 4.93
CA ILE A 497 -19.20 -13.38 3.60
C ILE A 497 -20.67 -13.02 3.28
N ARG A 498 -21.58 -13.27 4.23
CA ARG A 498 -23.02 -12.92 4.06
C ARG A 498 -23.23 -11.42 3.90
N ALA A 499 -22.48 -10.60 4.65
CA ALA A 499 -22.52 -9.16 4.54
C ALA A 499 -22.02 -8.67 3.17
N LEU A 500 -20.89 -9.22 2.68
CA LEU A 500 -20.35 -8.93 1.36
C LEU A 500 -21.35 -9.28 0.25
N GLN A 501 -22.02 -10.46 0.35
CA GLN A 501 -23.06 -10.87 -0.59
C GLN A 501 -24.24 -9.90 -0.60
N ALA A 502 -24.73 -9.49 0.57
CA ALA A 502 -25.83 -8.55 0.71
C ALA A 502 -25.50 -7.16 0.15
N LEU A 503 -24.22 -6.75 0.22
CA LEU A 503 -23.73 -5.46 -0.24
C LEU A 503 -23.17 -5.49 -1.68
N SER A 504 -23.23 -6.61 -2.38
CA SER A 504 -22.64 -6.79 -3.71
C SER A 504 -23.15 -5.80 -4.76
N THR A 505 -24.37 -5.34 -4.62
CA THR A 505 -24.99 -4.36 -5.51
C THR A 505 -25.05 -2.94 -4.94
N LYS A 506 -24.33 -2.69 -3.84
CA LYS A 506 -24.27 -1.35 -3.24
C LYS A 506 -23.86 -0.31 -4.28
N ARG A 507 -24.64 0.78 -4.37
CA ARG A 507 -24.32 1.95 -5.18
C ARG A 507 -24.46 3.19 -4.29
N LEU A 508 -23.34 3.83 -4.01
CA LEU A 508 -23.27 5.04 -3.21
C LEU A 508 -22.46 6.07 -3.97
N GLN A 509 -23.01 7.28 -4.13
CA GLN A 509 -22.33 8.38 -4.81
C GLN A 509 -22.08 9.51 -3.83
N ASN A 510 -20.90 10.08 -3.90
CA ASN A 510 -20.58 11.31 -3.20
C ASN A 510 -21.11 12.52 -4.00
N PRO A 511 -21.34 13.67 -3.36
CA PRO A 511 -21.69 14.91 -4.07
C PRO A 511 -20.64 15.21 -5.17
N PRO A 512 -21.09 15.68 -6.35
CA PRO A 512 -20.18 16.05 -7.44
C PRO A 512 -19.16 17.11 -6.98
N LYS A 513 -17.89 16.91 -7.29
CA LYS A 513 -16.80 17.83 -6.96
C LYS A 513 -15.63 17.63 -7.95
N LYS A 514 -14.80 18.64 -8.12
CA LYS A 514 -13.60 18.52 -8.95
C LYS A 514 -12.63 17.48 -8.38
N HIS A 515 -12.41 17.53 -7.08
CA HIS A 515 -11.64 16.56 -6.29
C HIS A 515 -11.96 16.77 -4.81
N SER A 516 -11.63 15.83 -3.95
CA SER A 516 -11.71 16.02 -2.50
C SER A 516 -10.61 16.97 -2.01
N ASN A 517 -10.96 17.76 -0.98
CA ASN A 517 -9.97 18.58 -0.26
C ASN A 517 -9.62 17.87 1.07
N ILE A 518 -8.93 16.73 0.95
CA ILE A 518 -8.46 15.98 2.11
C ILE A 518 -7.39 16.78 2.85
N PRO A 519 -7.38 16.81 4.19
CA PRO A 519 -6.29 17.45 4.94
C PRO A 519 -4.97 16.74 4.63
N LEU A 520 -4.00 17.45 4.03
CA LEU A 520 -2.73 16.90 3.54
C LEU A 520 -1.63 16.97 4.62
#